data_c0070da080cbf8d68e40cdb6ac3f6596
#
_entry.id   c0070da080cbf8d68e40cdb6ac3f6596
#
_cell.length_a   1.000
_cell.length_b   1.000
_cell.length_c   1.000
_cell.angle_alpha   90.00
_cell.angle_beta   90.00
_cell.angle_gamma   90.00
#
_symmetry.space_group_name_H-M   'P 1'
#
loop_
_entity.id
_entity.type
_entity.pdbx_description
1 polymer ?
#
loop_
_entity_poly.entity_id
_entity_poly.type
_entity_poly.pdbx_seq_one_letter_code
_entity_poly.pdbx_strand_id
1 'polypeptide(L)'
;MAETSLVNYFLDSNTWLYAFIESQDQMKSDRAKRLIHDNVFIISAQVINEVCINLIRKAHFDEVGIQQLIVSFYLEHYVVDITREVLLRASEIRSRYRFSFWDSIIVSSALNANAAILYSEDMGDGLVVDGRLTIRNPFGPSA
;
A
#
# COMPACT_ATOMS: atom_id res chain seq x y z
N MET A 1 6.97 0.84 20.51
CA MET A 1 7.30 -0.59 20.62
C MET A 1 8.29 -0.98 19.54
N ALA A 2 9.15 -1.91 19.85
CA ALA A 2 10.19 -2.36 18.93
C ALA A 2 9.62 -2.99 17.66
N GLU A 3 8.51 -3.70 17.76
CA GLU A 3 7.87 -4.36 16.61
C GLU A 3 7.43 -3.36 15.55
N THR A 4 6.88 -2.21 15.97
CA THR A 4 6.41 -1.19 15.04
C THR A 4 7.57 -0.62 14.23
N SER A 5 8.75 -0.44 14.86
CA SER A 5 9.91 0.13 14.19
C SER A 5 10.53 -0.83 13.17
N LEU A 6 10.18 -2.12 13.22
CA LEU A 6 10.68 -3.11 12.26
C LEU A 6 9.83 -3.21 10.99
N VAL A 7 8.64 -2.59 10.98
CA VAL A 7 7.76 -2.61 9.81
C VAL A 7 8.00 -1.32 9.04
N ASN A 8 8.77 -1.42 7.95
CA ASN A 8 9.27 -0.26 7.22
C ASN A 8 8.67 -0.06 5.84
N TYR A 9 7.84 -1.00 5.38
CA TYR A 9 7.37 -1.02 4.01
C TYR A 9 5.86 -0.83 3.95
N PHE A 10 5.43 0.12 3.15
CA PHE A 10 4.01 0.33 2.82
C PHE A 10 3.77 -0.18 1.42
N LEU A 11 2.71 -0.93 1.20
CA LEU A 11 2.39 -1.53 -0.08
C LEU A 11 1.08 -0.95 -0.61
N ASP A 12 1.13 -0.36 -1.81
CA ASP A 12 -0.02 0.24 -2.44
C ASP A 12 -0.98 -0.83 -2.98
N SER A 13 -2.22 -0.43 -3.23
CA SER A 13 -3.33 -1.33 -3.58
C SER A 13 -3.06 -2.19 -4.81
N ASN A 14 -2.43 -1.65 -5.86
CA ASN A 14 -2.19 -2.40 -7.09
C ASN A 14 -1.36 -3.67 -6.85
N THR A 15 -0.36 -3.60 -5.99
CA THR A 15 0.46 -4.78 -5.72
C THR A 15 -0.32 -5.85 -4.97
N TRP A 16 -1.18 -5.45 -4.02
CA TRP A 16 -2.09 -6.39 -3.38
C TRP A 16 -3.00 -7.06 -4.41
N LEU A 17 -3.54 -6.28 -5.34
CA LEU A 17 -4.45 -6.80 -6.36
C LEU A 17 -3.77 -7.76 -7.31
N TYR A 18 -2.52 -7.51 -7.70
CA TYR A 18 -1.77 -8.48 -8.51
C TYR A 18 -1.63 -9.84 -7.81
N ALA A 19 -1.54 -9.84 -6.49
CA ALA A 19 -1.41 -11.08 -5.73
C ALA A 19 -2.76 -11.82 -5.60
N PHE A 20 -3.86 -11.08 -5.48
CA PHE A 20 -5.17 -11.68 -5.19
C PHE A 20 -6.01 -11.98 -6.43
N ILE A 21 -5.79 -11.26 -7.53
CA ILE A 21 -6.52 -11.45 -8.77
C ILE A 21 -5.58 -12.11 -9.77
N GLU A 22 -6.05 -13.21 -10.37
CA GLU A 22 -5.29 -13.84 -11.45
C GLU A 22 -5.15 -12.85 -12.61
N SER A 23 -3.91 -12.58 -12.99
CA SER A 23 -3.58 -11.54 -13.95
C SER A 23 -2.97 -12.16 -15.20
N GLN A 24 -3.15 -11.49 -16.35
CA GLN A 24 -2.43 -11.83 -17.57
C GLN A 24 -0.92 -11.63 -17.43
N ASP A 25 -0.50 -10.76 -16.52
CA ASP A 25 0.91 -10.55 -16.22
C ASP A 25 1.36 -11.47 -15.09
N GLN A 26 1.75 -12.67 -15.46
CA GLN A 26 2.16 -13.69 -14.49
C GLN A 26 3.40 -13.28 -13.70
N MET A 27 4.32 -12.54 -14.32
CA MET A 27 5.51 -12.03 -13.63
C MET A 27 5.15 -11.12 -12.47
N LYS A 28 4.25 -10.16 -12.70
CA LYS A 28 3.81 -9.25 -11.66
C LYS A 28 3.05 -9.98 -10.57
N SER A 29 2.19 -10.92 -10.95
CA SER A 29 1.43 -11.72 -10.00
C SER A 29 2.35 -12.52 -9.08
N ASP A 30 3.33 -13.22 -9.65
CA ASP A 30 4.28 -14.02 -8.90
C ASP A 30 5.17 -13.15 -8.00
N ARG A 31 5.61 -12.02 -8.51
CA ARG A 31 6.42 -11.07 -7.75
C ARG A 31 5.65 -10.52 -6.56
N ALA A 32 4.39 -10.12 -6.78
CA ALA A 32 3.54 -9.59 -5.72
C ALA A 32 3.30 -10.64 -4.62
N LYS A 33 3.00 -11.88 -5.01
CA LYS A 33 2.80 -12.98 -4.05
C LYS A 33 4.04 -13.22 -3.21
N ARG A 34 5.21 -13.22 -3.83
CA ARG A 34 6.48 -13.44 -3.13
C ARG A 34 6.78 -12.31 -2.17
N LEU A 35 6.58 -11.07 -2.61
CA LEU A 35 6.81 -9.89 -1.80
C LEU A 35 5.94 -9.91 -0.54
N ILE A 36 4.67 -10.25 -0.70
CA ILE A 36 3.72 -10.32 0.41
C ILE A 36 4.04 -11.49 1.34
N HIS A 37 4.41 -12.63 0.78
CA HIS A 37 4.76 -13.81 1.58
C HIS A 37 5.98 -13.54 2.47
N ASP A 38 6.97 -12.82 1.94
CA ASP A 38 8.27 -12.66 2.60
C ASP A 38 8.31 -11.49 3.59
N ASN A 39 7.28 -10.66 3.65
CA ASN A 39 7.32 -9.43 4.45
C ASN A 39 6.03 -9.18 5.22
N VAL A 40 6.15 -8.40 6.29
CA VAL A 40 5.01 -7.76 6.95
C VAL A 40 4.97 -6.31 6.46
N PHE A 41 3.79 -5.85 6.05
CA PHE A 41 3.63 -4.52 5.49
C PHE A 41 2.81 -3.61 6.40
N ILE A 42 2.97 -2.31 6.17
CA ILE A 42 2.03 -1.31 6.65
C ILE A 42 0.96 -1.17 5.57
N ILE A 43 -0.28 -1.15 5.96
CA ILE A 43 -1.41 -0.93 5.06
C ILE A 43 -2.39 0.03 5.73
N SER A 44 -2.97 0.94 4.96
CA SER A 44 -3.97 1.86 5.50
C SER A 44 -5.39 1.36 5.25
N ALA A 45 -6.34 1.86 6.05
CA ALA A 45 -7.75 1.57 5.85
C ALA A 45 -8.22 1.97 4.44
N GLN A 46 -7.65 3.04 3.88
CA GLN A 46 -7.94 3.46 2.50
C GLN A 46 -7.55 2.39 1.50
N VAL A 47 -6.36 1.82 1.64
CA VAL A 47 -5.87 0.77 0.73
C VAL A 47 -6.70 -0.49 0.90
N ILE A 48 -7.06 -0.88 2.12
CA ILE A 48 -7.96 -2.01 2.36
C ILE A 48 -9.28 -1.81 1.63
N ASN A 49 -9.87 -0.62 1.75
CA ASN A 49 -11.13 -0.30 1.07
C ASN A 49 -11.00 -0.43 -0.45
N GLU A 50 -9.93 0.10 -1.02
CA GLU A 50 -9.69 0.03 -2.46
C GLU A 50 -9.50 -1.41 -2.94
N VAL A 51 -8.73 -2.20 -2.19
CA VAL A 51 -8.53 -3.62 -2.52
C VAL A 51 -9.86 -4.37 -2.48
N CYS A 52 -10.66 -4.18 -1.43
CA CYS A 52 -11.94 -4.86 -1.28
C CYS A 52 -12.91 -4.50 -2.42
N ILE A 53 -13.02 -3.23 -2.77
CA ILE A 53 -13.90 -2.79 -3.87
C ILE A 53 -13.50 -3.45 -5.18
N ASN A 54 -12.21 -3.51 -5.47
CA ASN A 54 -11.73 -4.12 -6.70
C ASN A 54 -11.94 -5.64 -6.72
N LEU A 55 -11.78 -6.31 -5.59
CA LEU A 55 -12.04 -7.75 -5.52
C LEU A 55 -13.50 -8.07 -5.73
N ILE A 56 -14.41 -7.26 -5.21
CA ILE A 56 -15.85 -7.42 -5.46
C ILE A 56 -16.14 -7.25 -6.94
N ARG A 57 -15.61 -6.21 -7.56
CA ARG A 57 -15.90 -5.87 -8.96
C ARG A 57 -15.25 -6.80 -9.97
N LYS A 58 -14.00 -7.19 -9.74
CA LYS A 58 -13.17 -7.88 -10.75
C LYS A 58 -13.02 -9.38 -10.49
N ALA A 59 -13.12 -9.80 -9.24
CA ALA A 59 -12.91 -11.20 -8.86
C ALA A 59 -14.15 -11.84 -8.23
N HIS A 60 -15.25 -11.10 -8.16
CA HIS A 60 -16.54 -11.59 -7.68
C HIS A 60 -16.49 -12.14 -6.24
N PHE A 61 -15.69 -11.52 -5.40
CA PHE A 61 -15.63 -11.88 -3.99
C PHE A 61 -17.01 -11.60 -3.34
N ASP A 62 -17.49 -12.57 -2.56
CA ASP A 62 -18.66 -12.36 -1.73
C ASP A 62 -18.27 -11.73 -0.39
N GLU A 63 -19.27 -11.37 0.42
CA GLU A 63 -19.00 -10.70 1.71
C GLU A 63 -18.26 -11.60 2.69
N VAL A 64 -18.43 -12.91 2.63
CA VAL A 64 -17.67 -13.84 3.47
C VAL A 64 -16.19 -13.75 3.12
N GLY A 65 -15.86 -13.78 1.83
CA GLY A 65 -14.47 -13.65 1.38
C GLY A 65 -13.86 -12.30 1.75
N ILE A 66 -14.62 -11.22 1.60
CA ILE A 66 -14.17 -9.88 1.97
C ILE A 66 -13.90 -9.79 3.48
N GLN A 67 -14.78 -10.30 4.31
CA GLN A 67 -14.59 -10.27 5.76
C GLN A 67 -13.36 -11.07 6.18
N GLN A 68 -13.14 -12.23 5.58
CA GLN A 68 -11.94 -13.05 5.84
C GLN A 68 -10.68 -12.28 5.47
N LEU A 69 -10.69 -11.59 4.34
CA LEU A 69 -9.55 -10.80 3.89
C LEU A 69 -9.26 -9.64 4.84
N ILE A 70 -10.29 -8.91 5.27
CA ILE A 70 -10.12 -7.80 6.21
C ILE A 70 -9.49 -8.31 7.51
N VAL A 71 -10.00 -9.41 8.06
CA VAL A 71 -9.43 -10.01 9.28
C VAL A 71 -7.97 -10.37 9.05
N SER A 72 -7.66 -10.96 7.90
CA SER A 72 -6.30 -11.36 7.54
C SER A 72 -5.34 -10.16 7.51
N PHE A 73 -5.76 -9.02 6.94
CA PHE A 73 -4.95 -7.81 6.94
C PHE A 73 -4.58 -7.38 8.37
N TYR A 74 -5.55 -7.39 9.28
CA TYR A 74 -5.31 -6.97 10.66
C TYR A 74 -4.46 -7.97 11.45
N LEU A 75 -4.55 -9.26 11.13
CA LEU A 75 -3.76 -10.28 11.79
C LEU A 75 -2.31 -10.34 11.29
N GLU A 76 -2.09 -10.13 10.00
CA GLU A 76 -0.81 -10.41 9.36
C GLU A 76 0.02 -9.15 9.06
N HIS A 77 -0.60 -7.99 9.06
CA HIS A 77 0.06 -6.74 8.70
C HIS A 77 -0.26 -5.64 9.70
N TYR A 78 0.44 -4.53 9.58
CA TYR A 78 0.25 -3.38 10.47
C TYR A 78 -0.72 -2.40 9.81
N VAL A 79 -1.95 -2.37 10.30
CA VAL A 79 -3.00 -1.52 9.72
C VAL A 79 -3.01 -0.16 10.41
N VAL A 80 -3.00 0.90 9.60
CA VAL A 80 -3.06 2.28 10.10
C VAL A 80 -4.36 2.95 9.64
N ASP A 81 -4.85 3.85 10.48
CA ASP A 81 -6.08 4.59 10.19
C ASP A 81 -5.76 5.91 9.49
N ILE A 82 -6.78 6.48 8.84
CA ILE A 82 -6.69 7.81 8.23
C ILE A 82 -7.13 8.81 9.29
N THR A 83 -6.15 9.50 9.88
CA THR A 83 -6.39 10.47 10.94
C THR A 83 -6.47 11.89 10.38
N ARG A 84 -6.85 12.85 11.24
CA ARG A 84 -6.82 14.26 10.88
C ARG A 84 -5.42 14.69 10.45
N GLU A 85 -4.39 14.25 11.18
CA GLU A 85 -2.98 14.58 10.86
C GLU A 85 -2.58 14.04 9.49
N VAL A 86 -3.01 12.84 9.16
CA VAL A 86 -2.75 12.25 7.84
C VAL A 86 -3.39 13.08 6.75
N LEU A 87 -4.63 13.54 6.94
CA LEU A 87 -5.33 14.35 5.94
C LEU A 87 -4.67 15.73 5.76
N LEU A 88 -4.29 16.37 6.86
CA LEU A 88 -3.64 17.67 6.79
C LEU A 88 -2.27 17.57 6.10
N ARG A 89 -1.48 16.56 6.44
CA ARG A 89 -0.20 16.32 5.76
C ARG A 89 -0.38 15.99 4.29
N ALA A 90 -1.43 15.24 3.95
CA ALA A 90 -1.74 14.93 2.55
C ALA A 90 -1.94 16.21 1.74
N SER A 91 -2.66 17.18 2.30
CA SER A 91 -2.87 18.47 1.64
C SER A 91 -1.54 19.21 1.41
N GLU A 92 -0.65 19.22 2.41
CA GLU A 92 0.67 19.83 2.28
C GLU A 92 1.51 19.12 1.21
N ILE A 93 1.49 17.79 1.19
CA ILE A 93 2.22 16.99 0.19
C ILE A 93 1.69 17.30 -1.20
N ARG A 94 0.38 17.40 -1.36
CA ARG A 94 -0.24 17.70 -2.64
C ARG A 94 0.19 19.08 -3.17
N SER A 95 0.41 20.04 -2.28
CA SER A 95 0.86 21.37 -2.69
C SER A 95 2.32 21.40 -3.14
N ARG A 96 3.16 20.49 -2.66
CA ARG A 96 4.60 20.44 -2.97
C ARG A 96 4.96 19.43 -4.06
N TYR A 97 4.18 18.35 -4.16
CA TYR A 97 4.40 17.27 -5.13
C TYR A 97 3.18 17.16 -6.06
N ARG A 98 3.36 16.49 -7.19
CA ARG A 98 2.26 16.37 -8.17
C ARG A 98 1.47 15.07 -7.99
N PHE A 99 0.99 14.85 -6.79
CA PHE A 99 0.10 13.70 -6.51
C PHE A 99 -1.36 14.13 -6.61
N SER A 100 -2.23 13.19 -6.98
CA SER A 100 -3.66 13.34 -6.74
C SER A 100 -3.91 13.41 -5.24
N PHE A 101 -5.08 13.87 -4.83
CA PHE A 101 -5.38 13.89 -3.40
C PHE A 101 -5.40 12.47 -2.82
N TRP A 102 -5.95 11.51 -3.57
CA TRP A 102 -5.98 10.10 -3.19
C TRP A 102 -4.57 9.56 -2.92
N ASP A 103 -3.67 9.76 -3.89
CA ASP A 103 -2.28 9.30 -3.74
C ASP A 103 -1.55 10.03 -2.62
N SER A 104 -1.85 11.31 -2.40
CA SER A 104 -1.22 12.06 -1.32
C SER A 104 -1.64 11.55 0.06
N ILE A 105 -2.84 11.01 0.21
CA ILE A 105 -3.26 10.36 1.46
C ILE A 105 -2.44 9.08 1.69
N ILE A 106 -2.19 8.31 0.64
CA ILE A 106 -1.35 7.11 0.75
C ILE A 106 0.07 7.47 1.17
N VAL A 107 0.66 8.46 0.50
CA VAL A 107 2.01 8.94 0.84
C VAL A 107 2.06 9.45 2.28
N SER A 108 1.06 10.24 2.68
CA SER A 108 0.95 10.76 4.04
C SER A 108 0.82 9.66 5.08
N SER A 109 0.01 8.64 4.79
CA SER A 109 -0.15 7.48 5.67
C SER A 109 1.18 6.76 5.88
N ALA A 110 1.93 6.56 4.79
CA ALA A 110 3.24 5.93 4.85
C ALA A 110 4.23 6.77 5.69
N LEU A 111 4.26 8.08 5.49
CA LEU A 111 5.11 8.98 6.27
C LEU A 111 4.73 8.94 7.76
N ASN A 112 3.44 9.01 8.05
CA ASN A 112 2.96 9.02 9.42
C ASN A 112 3.25 7.72 10.16
N ALA A 113 3.32 6.61 9.43
CA ALA A 113 3.67 5.30 9.98
C ALA A 113 5.19 5.07 10.01
N ASN A 114 6.00 6.06 9.64
CA ASN A 114 7.46 5.98 9.58
C ASN A 114 7.97 4.91 8.62
N ALA A 115 7.26 4.68 7.54
CA ALA A 115 7.74 3.79 6.50
C ALA A 115 8.99 4.37 5.83
N ALA A 116 9.93 3.52 5.49
CA ALA A 116 11.10 3.90 4.71
C ALA A 116 10.82 3.80 3.22
N ILE A 117 10.00 2.84 2.82
CA ILE A 117 9.69 2.58 1.41
C ILE A 117 8.18 2.46 1.23
N LEU A 118 7.68 3.14 0.21
CA LEU A 118 6.33 2.96 -0.32
C LEU A 118 6.45 2.27 -1.67
N TYR A 119 6.00 1.03 -1.74
CA TYR A 119 5.95 0.31 -3.01
C TYR A 119 4.71 0.72 -3.78
N SER A 120 4.92 1.36 -4.91
CA SER A 120 3.85 1.78 -5.82
C SER A 120 4.36 1.76 -7.25
N GLU A 121 3.57 1.23 -8.16
CA GLU A 121 3.92 1.11 -9.56
C GLU A 121 3.89 2.47 -10.27
N ASP A 122 2.99 3.35 -9.86
CA ASP A 122 2.61 4.53 -10.65
C ASP A 122 2.99 5.88 -10.05
N MET A 123 3.53 5.91 -8.84
CA MET A 123 3.74 7.20 -8.15
C MET A 123 5.09 7.87 -8.39
N GLY A 124 5.98 7.24 -9.13
CA GLY A 124 7.29 7.81 -9.42
C GLY A 124 8.43 7.04 -8.76
N ASP A 125 8.94 6.03 -9.44
CA ASP A 125 10.03 5.20 -8.93
C ASP A 125 11.26 6.03 -8.60
N GLY A 126 11.76 5.90 -7.40
CA GLY A 126 12.94 6.60 -6.92
C GLY A 126 12.69 7.96 -6.28
N LEU A 127 11.46 8.46 -6.29
CA LEU A 127 11.14 9.73 -5.66
C LEU A 127 11.30 9.61 -4.14
N VAL A 128 11.97 10.59 -3.54
CA VAL A 128 12.11 10.69 -2.09
C VAL A 128 11.23 11.83 -1.59
N VAL A 129 10.29 11.51 -0.71
CA VAL A 129 9.35 12.48 -0.15
C VAL A 129 9.83 12.89 1.24
N ASP A 130 9.90 14.20 1.48
CA ASP A 130 10.33 14.80 2.74
C ASP A 130 11.69 14.26 3.26
N GLY A 131 12.55 13.84 2.32
CA GLY A 131 13.89 13.36 2.64
C GLY A 131 13.93 12.02 3.38
N ARG A 132 12.81 11.30 3.48
CA ARG A 132 12.80 10.07 4.28
C ARG A 132 11.95 8.91 3.75
N LEU A 133 10.99 9.16 2.90
CA LEU A 133 10.17 8.09 2.30
C LEU A 133 10.57 7.93 0.84
N THR A 134 11.04 6.76 0.46
CA THR A 134 11.39 6.47 -0.93
C THR A 134 10.25 5.68 -1.57
N ILE A 135 9.79 6.16 -2.73
CA ILE A 135 8.81 5.43 -3.54
C ILE A 135 9.58 4.50 -4.47
N ARG A 136 9.17 3.24 -4.53
CA ARG A 136 9.78 2.25 -5.41
C ARG A 136 8.74 1.45 -6.16
N ASN A 137 8.99 1.24 -7.43
CA ASN A 137 8.20 0.32 -8.23
C ASN A 137 8.60 -1.11 -7.85
N PRO A 138 7.70 -1.93 -7.31
CA PRO A 138 8.04 -3.29 -6.90
C PRO A 138 8.33 -4.22 -8.07
N PHE A 139 8.03 -3.80 -9.29
CA PHE A 139 8.23 -4.57 -10.52
C PHE A 139 9.38 -4.02 -11.37
N GLY A 140 10.06 -3.00 -10.87
CA GLY A 140 11.21 -2.44 -11.57
C GLY A 140 12.48 -3.28 -11.40
N PRO A 141 13.49 -3.03 -12.24
CA PRO A 141 14.73 -3.84 -12.20
C PRO A 141 15.52 -3.72 -10.90
N SER A 142 15.31 -2.65 -10.15
CA SER A 142 16.01 -2.40 -8.88
C SER A 142 15.24 -2.88 -7.65
N ALA A 143 14.08 -3.45 -7.86
CA ALA A 143 13.21 -3.84 -6.73
C ALA A 143 13.57 -5.19 -6.13
#